data_0be898ae0b6bceb8a8e0979f72a65592
#
_entry.id   0be898ae0b6bceb8a8e0979f72a65592
#
_cell.length_a   1.000
_cell.length_b   1.000
_cell.length_c   1.000
_cell.angle_alpha   90.00
_cell.angle_beta   90.00
_cell.angle_gamma   90.00
#
_symmetry.space_group_name_H-M   'P 1'
#
loop_
_entity.id
_entity.type
_entity.pdbx_description
1 polymer ?
#
loop_
_entity_poly.entity_id
_entity_poly.type
_entity_poly.pdbx_seq_one_letter_code
_entity_poly.pdbx_strand_id
1 'polypeptide(L)'
;MPFVVKNTSFPNPLDLLFPHSCRGCGLIGSPLCNRCKNYIYNQHHNFCPRCKASTPTGICDHCKDLPPIFVATERAGLIDELIHDYKYSSNRSLAMPLADILDNCLPHISSPTIVVPLPTISKHLRARGFDHTKLIAKHLAKKHSNWQVKQLLIRTNSTVQVGSTKKDRVSQASKAYEINPKIKINPKSTYLLIDDVWTTGASMEAAIKKLRQAGVSQISVGILAVSTI
;
A
#
# COMPACT_ATOMS: atom_id res chain seq x y z
N MET A 1 -28.24 -19.75 -9.07
CA MET A 1 -27.98 -18.98 -10.30
C MET A 1 -26.47 -18.72 -10.33
N PRO A 2 -25.75 -19.14 -11.35
CA PRO A 2 -24.29 -18.93 -11.41
C PRO A 2 -24.01 -17.48 -11.83
N PHE A 3 -23.20 -16.79 -11.02
CA PHE A 3 -22.67 -15.48 -11.36
C PHE A 3 -21.67 -15.62 -12.52
N VAL A 4 -22.07 -15.19 -13.70
CA VAL A 4 -21.17 -15.04 -14.86
C VAL A 4 -20.34 -13.78 -14.65
N VAL A 5 -19.11 -13.94 -14.21
CA VAL A 5 -18.10 -12.85 -14.20
C VAL A 5 -17.66 -12.63 -15.65
N LYS A 6 -18.22 -11.62 -16.32
CA LYS A 6 -17.70 -11.12 -17.59
C LYS A 6 -16.40 -10.34 -17.31
N ASN A 7 -15.28 -11.00 -17.29
CA ASN A 7 -13.97 -10.36 -17.44
C ASN A 7 -13.42 -10.67 -18.83
N THR A 8 -13.87 -9.88 -19.82
CA THR A 8 -13.30 -9.86 -21.16
C THR A 8 -12.29 -8.72 -21.28
N SER A 9 -11.17 -8.81 -20.57
CA SER A 9 -9.96 -8.17 -21.06
C SER A 9 -9.32 -9.13 -22.06
N PHE A 10 -9.25 -8.74 -23.34
CA PHE A 10 -8.48 -9.49 -24.33
C PHE A 10 -7.06 -9.69 -23.81
N PRO A 11 -6.52 -10.93 -23.82
CA PRO A 11 -5.15 -11.16 -23.42
C PRO A 11 -4.22 -10.33 -24.30
N ASN A 12 -3.24 -9.67 -23.68
CA ASN A 12 -2.20 -8.97 -24.44
C ASN A 12 -1.54 -10.01 -25.37
N PRO A 13 -1.33 -9.76 -26.68
CA PRO A 13 -0.69 -10.71 -27.58
C PRO A 13 0.65 -11.28 -27.05
N LEU A 14 1.36 -10.50 -26.23
CA LEU A 14 2.59 -10.94 -25.55
C LEU A 14 2.33 -12.00 -24.48
N ASP A 15 1.14 -12.01 -23.84
CA ASP A 15 0.79 -13.02 -22.83
C ASP A 15 0.52 -14.40 -23.45
N LEU A 16 0.26 -14.44 -24.77
CA LEU A 16 0.12 -15.69 -25.53
C LEU A 16 1.49 -16.34 -25.79
N LEU A 17 2.53 -15.52 -26.02
CA LEU A 17 3.90 -15.99 -26.28
C LEU A 17 4.69 -16.24 -24.98
N PHE A 18 4.41 -15.48 -23.94
CA PHE A 18 5.06 -15.55 -22.63
C PHE A 18 4.00 -15.54 -21.52
N PRO A 19 3.28 -16.65 -21.33
CA PRO A 19 2.21 -16.70 -20.34
C PRO A 19 2.76 -16.56 -18.93
N HIS A 20 2.13 -15.70 -18.14
CA HIS A 20 2.45 -15.60 -16.73
C HIS A 20 2.13 -16.92 -16.01
N SER A 21 3.00 -17.33 -15.09
CA SER A 21 2.73 -18.40 -14.14
C SER A 21 2.43 -17.82 -12.76
N CYS A 22 1.47 -18.40 -12.07
CA CYS A 22 1.10 -18.02 -10.71
C CYS A 22 2.27 -18.23 -9.74
N ARG A 23 2.68 -17.19 -9.03
CA ARG A 23 3.78 -17.24 -8.06
C ARG A 23 3.51 -18.16 -6.87
N GLY A 24 2.23 -18.43 -6.55
CA GLY A 24 1.88 -19.31 -5.43
C GLY A 24 1.80 -20.79 -5.80
N CYS A 25 1.31 -21.15 -7.00
CA CYS A 25 1.07 -22.56 -7.35
C CYS A 25 1.56 -22.97 -8.74
N GLY A 26 2.21 -22.08 -9.49
CA GLY A 26 2.75 -22.36 -10.82
C GLY A 26 1.71 -22.43 -11.96
N LEU A 27 0.40 -22.30 -11.68
CA LEU A 27 -0.64 -22.37 -12.71
C LEU A 27 -0.43 -21.27 -13.76
N ILE A 28 -0.46 -21.66 -15.04
CA ILE A 28 -0.30 -20.74 -16.17
C ILE A 28 -1.55 -19.88 -16.35
N GLY A 29 -1.37 -18.61 -16.75
CA GLY A 29 -2.45 -17.68 -17.16
C GLY A 29 -2.58 -16.43 -16.28
N SER A 30 -1.95 -16.36 -15.10
CA SER A 30 -2.00 -15.17 -14.24
C SER A 30 -0.79 -15.09 -13.32
N PRO A 31 -0.26 -13.89 -13.03
CA PRO A 31 0.83 -13.71 -12.05
C PRO A 31 0.46 -14.17 -10.64
N LEU A 32 -0.84 -14.12 -10.29
CA LEU A 32 -1.41 -14.68 -9.07
C LEU A 32 -2.86 -15.12 -9.35
N CYS A 33 -3.12 -16.43 -9.32
CA CYS A 33 -4.44 -16.98 -9.61
C CYS A 33 -5.43 -16.72 -8.46
N ASN A 34 -6.74 -16.82 -8.73
CA ASN A 34 -7.78 -16.57 -7.75
C ASN A 34 -7.69 -17.49 -6.52
N ARG A 35 -7.29 -18.75 -6.68
CA ARG A 35 -7.09 -19.67 -5.56
C ARG A 35 -6.02 -19.16 -4.60
N CYS A 36 -4.88 -18.70 -5.12
CA CYS A 36 -3.80 -18.16 -4.30
C CYS A 36 -4.14 -16.78 -3.69
N LYS A 37 -4.91 -15.94 -4.41
CA LYS A 37 -5.47 -14.71 -3.83
C LYS A 37 -6.41 -14.99 -2.67
N ASN A 38 -7.34 -15.92 -2.83
CA ASN A 38 -8.28 -16.29 -1.77
C ASN A 38 -7.57 -16.89 -0.55
N TYR A 39 -6.47 -17.63 -0.74
CA TYR A 39 -5.63 -18.08 0.36
C TYR A 39 -5.10 -16.91 1.19
N ILE A 40 -4.63 -15.82 0.53
CA ILE A 40 -4.17 -14.62 1.23
C ILE A 40 -5.35 -13.86 1.87
N TYR A 41 -6.48 -13.73 1.18
CA TYR A 41 -7.67 -13.06 1.71
C TYR A 41 -8.18 -13.67 3.02
N ASN A 42 -8.02 -14.98 3.22
CA ASN A 42 -8.43 -15.68 4.44
C ASN A 42 -7.43 -15.49 5.61
N GLN A 43 -6.29 -14.82 5.37
CA GLN A 43 -5.30 -14.53 6.41
C GLN A 43 -5.52 -13.13 7.02
N HIS A 44 -6.75 -12.84 7.47
CA HIS A 44 -7.12 -11.53 7.99
C HIS A 44 -6.21 -11.07 9.13
N HIS A 45 -5.71 -9.84 9.00
CA HIS A 45 -4.96 -9.17 10.06
C HIS A 45 -5.85 -8.14 10.75
N ASN A 46 -6.34 -8.48 11.95
CA ASN A 46 -7.28 -7.66 12.73
C ASN A 46 -6.61 -7.06 13.98
N PHE A 47 -5.34 -6.72 13.89
CA PHE A 47 -4.57 -6.15 14.99
C PHE A 47 -3.93 -4.83 14.61
N CYS A 48 -3.83 -3.92 15.58
CA CYS A 48 -3.11 -2.67 15.40
C CYS A 48 -1.63 -2.95 15.08
N PRO A 49 -1.09 -2.43 13.99
CA PRO A 49 0.30 -2.69 13.61
C PRO A 49 1.31 -2.07 14.60
N ARG A 50 0.88 -1.08 15.43
CA ARG A 50 1.73 -0.42 16.43
C ARG A 50 1.73 -1.16 17.77
N CYS A 51 0.56 -1.44 18.36
CA CYS A 51 0.44 -1.97 19.73
C CYS A 51 -0.08 -3.41 19.81
N LYS A 52 -0.40 -4.04 18.68
CA LYS A 52 -0.93 -5.41 18.56
C LYS A 52 -2.29 -5.65 19.23
N ALA A 53 -2.97 -4.62 19.70
CA ALA A 53 -4.36 -4.74 20.19
C ALA A 53 -5.30 -5.13 19.04
N SER A 54 -6.36 -5.84 19.35
CA SER A 54 -7.39 -6.22 18.36
C SER A 54 -8.08 -4.98 17.79
N THR A 55 -8.19 -4.91 16.45
CA THR A 55 -8.78 -3.78 15.73
C THR A 55 -9.59 -4.24 14.51
N PRO A 56 -10.73 -4.94 14.72
CA PRO A 56 -11.51 -5.49 13.61
C PRO A 56 -12.07 -4.42 12.66
N THR A 57 -12.20 -3.18 13.13
CA THR A 57 -12.66 -2.02 12.35
C THR A 57 -11.52 -1.17 11.80
N GLY A 58 -10.26 -1.56 12.01
CA GLY A 58 -9.07 -0.75 11.71
C GLY A 58 -8.81 0.40 12.69
N ILE A 59 -9.73 0.68 13.62
CA ILE A 59 -9.58 1.73 14.64
C ILE A 59 -9.00 1.12 15.92
N CYS A 60 -7.94 1.72 16.44
CA CYS A 60 -7.30 1.27 17.67
C CYS A 60 -7.61 2.20 18.84
N ASP A 61 -8.27 1.70 19.87
CA ASP A 61 -8.62 2.47 21.07
C ASP A 61 -7.39 2.86 21.90
N HIS A 62 -6.31 2.10 21.82
CA HIS A 62 -5.05 2.40 22.50
C HIS A 62 -4.18 3.43 21.76
N CYS A 63 -4.29 3.47 20.41
CA CYS A 63 -3.49 4.35 19.56
C CYS A 63 -4.38 5.43 18.90
N LYS A 64 -5.08 6.21 19.72
CA LYS A 64 -6.05 7.24 19.28
C LYS A 64 -5.45 8.34 18.39
N ASP A 65 -4.15 8.49 18.38
CA ASP A 65 -3.40 9.39 17.50
C ASP A 65 -3.26 8.86 16.07
N LEU A 66 -3.50 7.56 15.84
CA LEU A 66 -3.51 6.98 14.51
C LEU A 66 -4.90 7.09 13.87
N PRO A 67 -4.96 7.30 12.53
CA PRO A 67 -6.21 7.11 11.80
C PRO A 67 -6.56 5.62 11.69
N PRO A 68 -7.74 5.25 11.16
CA PRO A 68 -8.04 3.87 10.84
C PRO A 68 -6.96 3.26 9.94
N ILE A 69 -6.45 2.06 10.31
CA ILE A 69 -5.40 1.35 9.57
C ILE A 69 -5.92 -0.04 9.21
N PHE A 70 -5.95 -0.33 7.92
CA PHE A 70 -6.35 -1.62 7.37
C PHE A 70 -5.11 -2.33 6.84
N VAL A 71 -4.87 -3.54 7.35
CA VAL A 71 -3.73 -4.38 6.97
C VAL A 71 -4.26 -5.66 6.34
N ALA A 72 -3.78 -6.00 5.13
CA ALA A 72 -4.30 -7.17 4.45
C ALA A 72 -3.85 -8.47 5.14
N THR A 73 -2.57 -8.58 5.54
CA THR A 73 -2.06 -9.80 6.15
C THR A 73 -0.74 -9.56 6.92
N GLU A 74 -0.26 -10.58 7.60
CA GLU A 74 1.10 -10.62 8.11
C GLU A 74 2.11 -10.87 6.98
N ARG A 75 3.31 -10.33 7.11
CA ARG A 75 4.40 -10.51 6.15
C ARG A 75 5.05 -11.87 6.34
N ALA A 76 4.43 -12.92 5.78
CA ALA A 76 4.91 -14.30 5.85
C ALA A 76 4.49 -15.09 4.61
N GLY A 77 5.21 -16.16 4.29
CA GLY A 77 4.87 -17.09 3.19
C GLY A 77 4.66 -16.38 1.85
N LEU A 78 3.57 -16.71 1.16
CA LEU A 78 3.32 -16.26 -0.21
C LEU A 78 3.31 -14.73 -0.36
N ILE A 79 2.74 -13.97 0.57
CA ILE A 79 2.70 -12.50 0.44
C ILE A 79 4.10 -11.89 0.54
N ASP A 80 5.00 -12.44 1.36
CA ASP A 80 6.37 -11.95 1.45
C ASP A 80 7.13 -12.20 0.14
N GLU A 81 6.97 -13.37 -0.46
CA GLU A 81 7.53 -13.70 -1.77
C GLU A 81 7.01 -12.76 -2.88
N LEU A 82 5.71 -12.49 -2.91
CA LEU A 82 5.10 -11.58 -3.88
C LEU A 82 5.64 -10.15 -3.73
N ILE A 83 5.75 -9.64 -2.50
CA ILE A 83 6.30 -8.31 -2.22
C ILE A 83 7.79 -8.26 -2.58
N HIS A 84 8.53 -9.31 -2.28
CA HIS A 84 9.95 -9.43 -2.64
C HIS A 84 10.14 -9.39 -4.16
N ASP A 85 9.44 -10.25 -4.90
CA ASP A 85 9.52 -10.32 -6.36
C ASP A 85 9.11 -8.99 -7.01
N TYR A 86 8.06 -8.37 -6.50
CA TYR A 86 7.60 -7.07 -6.98
C TYR A 86 8.66 -5.98 -6.78
N LYS A 87 9.35 -6.00 -5.63
CA LYS A 87 10.37 -4.99 -5.29
C LYS A 87 11.73 -5.22 -5.94
N TYR A 88 12.16 -6.46 -6.03
CA TYR A 88 13.56 -6.77 -6.35
C TYR A 88 13.76 -7.49 -7.68
N SER A 89 12.74 -8.22 -8.17
CA SER A 89 12.75 -8.84 -9.48
C SER A 89 12.10 -7.99 -10.57
N SER A 90 11.75 -6.72 -10.25
CA SER A 90 11.08 -5.78 -11.17
C SER A 90 9.80 -6.33 -11.82
N ASN A 91 9.13 -7.27 -11.16
CA ASN A 91 7.95 -7.95 -11.68
C ASN A 91 6.70 -7.06 -11.55
N ARG A 92 6.55 -6.11 -12.47
CA ARG A 92 5.44 -5.15 -12.49
C ARG A 92 4.07 -5.79 -12.65
N SER A 93 4.00 -7.02 -13.18
CA SER A 93 2.73 -7.74 -13.37
C SER A 93 2.03 -8.06 -12.04
N LEU A 94 2.79 -8.09 -10.93
CA LEU A 94 2.26 -8.27 -9.58
C LEU A 94 1.53 -7.04 -9.01
N ALA A 95 1.65 -5.86 -9.64
CA ALA A 95 1.01 -4.65 -9.13
C ALA A 95 -0.51 -4.75 -9.03
N MET A 96 -1.17 -5.36 -10.03
CA MET A 96 -2.62 -5.55 -10.04
C MET A 96 -3.06 -6.58 -8.97
N PRO A 97 -2.48 -7.79 -8.89
CA PRO A 97 -2.79 -8.72 -7.80
C PRO A 97 -2.58 -8.14 -6.39
N LEU A 98 -1.50 -7.38 -6.17
CA LEU A 98 -1.25 -6.73 -4.89
C LEU A 98 -2.27 -5.62 -4.59
N ALA A 99 -2.71 -4.88 -5.61
CA ALA A 99 -3.82 -3.93 -5.46
C ALA A 99 -5.15 -4.63 -5.13
N ASP A 100 -5.42 -5.81 -5.72
CA ASP A 100 -6.58 -6.63 -5.38
C ASP A 100 -6.55 -7.08 -3.90
N ILE A 101 -5.38 -7.51 -3.43
CA ILE A 101 -5.19 -7.92 -2.03
C ILE A 101 -5.43 -6.75 -1.08
N LEU A 102 -4.88 -5.58 -1.40
CA LEU A 102 -5.09 -4.37 -0.61
C LEU A 102 -6.55 -3.94 -0.61
N ASP A 103 -7.22 -3.96 -1.77
CA ASP A 103 -8.62 -3.59 -1.91
C ASP A 103 -9.55 -4.46 -1.05
N ASN A 104 -9.26 -5.77 -0.99
CA ASN A 104 -10.05 -6.74 -0.21
C ASN A 104 -10.05 -6.47 1.29
N CYS A 105 -9.00 -5.84 1.84
CA CYS A 105 -8.95 -5.51 3.28
C CYS A 105 -9.53 -4.13 3.61
N LEU A 106 -9.78 -3.29 2.61
CA LEU A 106 -10.34 -1.96 2.83
C LEU A 106 -11.85 -2.02 3.08
N PRO A 107 -12.40 -1.14 3.93
CA PRO A 107 -13.85 -1.03 4.06
C PRO A 107 -14.46 -0.44 2.77
N HIS A 108 -15.75 -0.62 2.60
CA HIS A 108 -16.47 0.07 1.52
C HIS A 108 -16.44 1.59 1.75
N ILE A 109 -15.76 2.31 0.85
CA ILE A 109 -15.67 3.78 0.89
C ILE A 109 -16.46 4.35 -0.29
N SER A 110 -17.65 4.87 -0.03
CA SER A 110 -18.53 5.46 -1.03
C SER A 110 -18.15 6.89 -1.43
N SER A 111 -17.39 7.60 -0.56
CA SER A 111 -16.99 8.98 -0.81
C SER A 111 -15.86 9.07 -1.85
N PRO A 112 -15.77 10.21 -2.59
CA PRO A 112 -14.62 10.48 -3.44
C PRO A 112 -13.32 10.45 -2.64
N THR A 113 -12.40 9.58 -3.07
CA THR A 113 -11.17 9.29 -2.30
C THR A 113 -9.92 9.62 -3.09
N ILE A 114 -8.98 10.27 -2.42
CA ILE A 114 -7.64 10.54 -2.94
C ILE A 114 -6.69 9.49 -2.39
N VAL A 115 -6.21 8.59 -3.25
CA VAL A 115 -5.20 7.59 -2.89
C VAL A 115 -3.83 8.26 -2.93
N VAL A 116 -3.14 8.22 -1.79
CA VAL A 116 -1.82 8.84 -1.60
C VAL A 116 -0.78 7.74 -1.40
N PRO A 117 0.00 7.39 -2.43
CA PRO A 117 1.10 6.44 -2.25
C PRO A 117 2.21 7.06 -1.40
N LEU A 118 2.74 6.30 -0.45
CA LEU A 118 3.90 6.73 0.32
C LEU A 118 5.13 6.80 -0.60
N PRO A 119 5.86 7.94 -0.65
CA PRO A 119 6.97 8.12 -1.58
C PRO A 119 8.13 7.17 -1.30
N THR A 120 8.57 6.48 -2.34
CA THR A 120 9.75 5.60 -2.31
C THR A 120 11.05 6.41 -2.26
N ILE A 121 12.07 5.90 -1.57
CA ILE A 121 13.43 6.49 -1.56
C ILE A 121 13.99 6.53 -2.98
N SER A 122 14.55 7.67 -3.39
CA SER A 122 15.08 7.88 -4.75
C SER A 122 16.13 6.82 -5.18
N LYS A 123 16.94 6.30 -4.25
CA LYS A 123 17.87 5.20 -4.50
C LYS A 123 17.14 3.93 -4.93
N HIS A 124 16.05 3.57 -4.24
CA HIS A 124 15.26 2.39 -4.59
C HIS A 124 14.46 2.59 -5.87
N LEU A 125 13.98 3.81 -6.12
CA LEU A 125 13.31 4.15 -7.38
C LEU A 125 14.23 3.95 -8.59
N ARG A 126 15.49 4.43 -8.50
CA ARG A 126 16.48 4.22 -9.56
C ARG A 126 16.85 2.75 -9.74
N ALA A 127 17.03 2.02 -8.65
CA ALA A 127 17.40 0.60 -8.72
C ALA A 127 16.28 -0.28 -9.32
N ARG A 128 15.00 0.05 -9.05
CA ARG A 128 13.81 -0.72 -9.51
C ARG A 128 13.28 -0.26 -10.86
N GLY A 129 13.59 0.96 -11.28
CA GLY A 129 13.06 1.58 -12.51
C GLY A 129 11.57 1.96 -12.45
N PHE A 130 10.90 1.81 -11.29
CA PHE A 130 9.50 2.23 -11.08
C PHE A 130 9.19 2.46 -9.60
N ASP A 131 8.15 3.29 -9.37
CA ASP A 131 7.60 3.52 -8.04
C ASP A 131 6.53 2.45 -7.75
N HIS A 132 6.90 1.49 -6.90
CA HIS A 132 6.09 0.32 -6.59
C HIS A 132 4.78 0.69 -5.88
N THR A 133 4.80 1.56 -4.87
CA THR A 133 3.59 1.99 -4.14
C THR A 133 2.67 2.80 -5.05
N LYS A 134 3.23 3.68 -5.90
CA LYS A 134 2.44 4.44 -6.88
C LYS A 134 1.78 3.55 -7.92
N LEU A 135 2.43 2.47 -8.35
CA LEU A 135 1.84 1.56 -9.33
C LEU A 135 0.68 0.76 -8.71
N ILE A 136 0.81 0.29 -7.47
CA ILE A 136 -0.29 -0.30 -6.70
C ILE A 136 -1.45 0.70 -6.55
N ALA A 137 -1.15 1.96 -6.15
CA ALA A 137 -2.16 3.01 -6.03
C ALA A 137 -2.98 3.22 -7.30
N LYS A 138 -2.31 3.19 -8.47
CA LYS A 138 -2.97 3.33 -9.77
C LYS A 138 -3.93 2.18 -10.07
N HIS A 139 -3.52 0.94 -9.80
CA HIS A 139 -4.39 -0.23 -10.00
C HIS A 139 -5.55 -0.22 -9.01
N LEU A 140 -5.30 0.12 -7.75
CA LEU A 140 -6.32 0.25 -6.72
C LEU A 140 -7.38 1.31 -7.11
N ALA A 141 -6.95 2.51 -7.47
CA ALA A 141 -7.86 3.59 -7.83
C ALA A 141 -8.70 3.28 -9.09
N LYS A 142 -8.17 2.52 -10.06
CA LYS A 142 -8.93 2.11 -11.25
C LYS A 142 -10.12 1.19 -10.95
N LYS A 143 -10.17 0.56 -9.79
CA LYS A 143 -11.27 -0.31 -9.37
C LYS A 143 -12.49 0.49 -8.87
N HIS A 144 -12.30 1.76 -8.57
CA HIS A 144 -13.32 2.65 -8.01
C HIS A 144 -13.49 3.89 -8.88
N SER A 145 -14.69 4.15 -9.36
CA SER A 145 -14.99 5.23 -10.32
C SER A 145 -14.72 6.64 -9.77
N ASN A 146 -14.77 6.81 -8.45
CA ASN A 146 -14.63 8.08 -7.74
C ASN A 146 -13.28 8.22 -6.99
N TRP A 147 -12.31 7.35 -7.26
CA TRP A 147 -10.98 7.42 -6.63
C TRP A 147 -9.94 8.00 -7.59
N GLN A 148 -9.01 8.79 -7.03
CA GLN A 148 -7.93 9.42 -7.80
C GLN A 148 -6.59 9.24 -7.08
N VAL A 149 -5.51 9.03 -7.84
CA VAL A 149 -4.15 8.98 -7.27
C VAL A 149 -3.52 10.36 -7.30
N LYS A 150 -3.06 10.85 -6.14
CA LYS A 150 -2.25 12.09 -6.06
C LYS A 150 -0.98 11.87 -5.24
N GLN A 151 0.15 12.30 -5.77
CA GLN A 151 1.44 12.30 -5.06
C GLN A 151 1.55 13.55 -4.16
N LEU A 152 0.74 13.58 -3.09
CA LEU A 152 0.70 14.70 -2.15
C LEU A 152 1.98 14.85 -1.34
N LEU A 153 2.72 13.77 -1.17
CA LEU A 153 3.95 13.74 -0.40
C LEU A 153 5.17 13.65 -1.32
N ILE A 154 6.20 14.37 -0.96
CA ILE A 154 7.54 14.28 -1.54
C ILE A 154 8.48 13.83 -0.43
N ARG A 155 9.33 12.84 -0.71
CA ARG A 155 10.35 12.42 0.24
C ARG A 155 11.54 13.38 0.16
N THR A 156 11.89 13.98 1.30
CA THR A 156 13.11 14.77 1.42
C THR A 156 14.31 13.83 1.59
N ASN A 157 15.41 14.14 0.93
CA ASN A 157 16.68 13.39 1.05
C ASN A 157 17.40 13.77 2.36
N SER A 158 16.77 13.57 3.51
CA SER A 158 17.50 13.63 4.79
C SER A 158 18.35 12.38 4.89
N THR A 159 19.64 12.50 4.61
CA THR A 159 20.65 11.47 4.89
C THR A 159 20.61 11.16 6.38
N VAL A 160 20.27 9.92 6.71
CA VAL A 160 20.44 9.41 8.08
C VAL A 160 21.93 9.42 8.37
N GLN A 161 22.40 10.31 9.23
CA GLN A 161 23.78 10.27 9.71
C GLN A 161 23.97 8.98 10.52
N VAL A 162 24.98 8.20 10.16
CA VAL A 162 25.40 7.02 10.91
C VAL A 162 25.82 7.48 12.31
N GLY A 163 25.20 6.90 13.37
CA GLY A 163 25.48 7.29 14.76
C GLY A 163 24.37 8.10 15.46
N SER A 164 23.24 8.37 14.79
CA SER A 164 22.12 9.11 15.40
C SER A 164 21.42 8.33 16.51
N THR A 165 21.08 9.03 17.61
CA THR A 165 20.30 8.51 18.74
C THR A 165 18.85 8.16 18.31
N LYS A 166 18.12 7.40 19.16
CA LYS A 166 16.70 7.10 18.93
C LYS A 166 15.85 8.37 18.77
N LYS A 167 16.20 9.43 19.51
CA LYS A 167 15.56 10.76 19.45
C LYS A 167 15.82 11.46 18.12
N ASP A 168 17.04 11.35 17.59
CA ASP A 168 17.41 11.94 16.29
C ASP A 168 16.71 11.22 15.14
N ARG A 169 16.52 9.89 15.24
CA ARG A 169 15.76 9.10 14.23
C ARG A 169 14.29 9.51 14.17
N VAL A 170 13.66 9.78 15.31
CA VAL A 170 12.27 10.28 15.36
C VAL A 170 12.19 11.69 14.79
N SER A 171 13.14 12.58 15.11
CA SER A 171 13.23 13.93 14.55
C SER A 171 13.49 13.91 13.04
N GLN A 172 14.38 13.04 12.56
CA GLN A 172 14.68 12.86 11.14
C GLN A 172 13.49 12.23 10.38
N ALA A 173 12.76 11.28 10.98
CA ALA A 173 11.54 10.72 10.40
C ALA A 173 10.47 11.80 10.21
N SER A 174 10.34 12.76 11.15
CA SER A 174 9.40 13.88 11.04
C SER A 174 9.71 14.85 9.88
N LYS A 175 10.96 14.90 9.42
CA LYS A 175 11.41 15.69 8.27
C LYS A 175 11.49 14.89 6.97
N ALA A 176 11.11 13.61 7.00
CA ALA A 176 11.24 12.71 5.84
C ALA A 176 10.30 13.06 4.68
N TYR A 177 9.23 13.82 4.95
CA TYR A 177 8.22 14.15 3.96
C TYR A 177 7.87 15.62 3.95
N GLU A 178 7.60 16.14 2.75
CA GLU A 178 7.02 17.46 2.52
C GLU A 178 5.77 17.34 1.66
N ILE A 179 4.87 18.33 1.80
CA ILE A 179 3.72 18.42 0.90
C ILE A 179 4.19 18.89 -0.47
N ASN A 180 3.71 18.24 -1.51
CA ASN A 180 3.96 18.65 -2.88
C ASN A 180 3.27 20.00 -3.16
N PRO A 181 4.01 21.09 -3.37
CA PRO A 181 3.42 22.43 -3.53
C PRO A 181 2.59 22.55 -4.82
N LYS A 182 2.76 21.62 -5.78
CA LYS A 182 2.00 21.61 -7.02
C LYS A 182 0.60 21.04 -6.90
N ILE A 183 0.25 20.46 -5.74
CA ILE A 183 -1.04 19.78 -5.55
C ILE A 183 -1.82 20.46 -4.45
N LYS A 184 -2.98 21.02 -4.80
CA LYS A 184 -3.91 21.58 -3.82
C LYS A 184 -4.56 20.47 -2.99
N ILE A 185 -4.53 20.64 -1.68
CA ILE A 185 -5.25 19.82 -0.71
C ILE A 185 -6.70 20.31 -0.65
N ASN A 186 -7.65 19.37 -0.72
CA ASN A 186 -9.05 19.63 -0.43
C ASN A 186 -9.39 19.08 0.97
N PRO A 187 -9.58 19.92 2.00
CA PRO A 187 -9.84 19.43 3.37
C PRO A 187 -11.10 18.57 3.51
N LYS A 188 -12.04 18.69 2.56
CA LYS A 188 -13.31 17.92 2.55
C LYS A 188 -13.20 16.54 1.89
N SER A 189 -12.07 16.22 1.26
CA SER A 189 -11.88 14.91 0.62
C SER A 189 -11.42 13.86 1.63
N THR A 190 -11.77 12.61 1.36
CA THR A 190 -11.20 11.45 2.05
C THR A 190 -9.84 11.11 1.44
N TYR A 191 -8.87 10.79 2.28
CA TYR A 191 -7.51 10.44 1.86
C TYR A 191 -7.16 9.04 2.34
N LEU A 192 -6.79 8.17 1.40
CA LEU A 192 -6.28 6.83 1.67
C LEU A 192 -4.76 6.82 1.44
N LEU A 193 -4.00 6.85 2.51
CA LEU A 193 -2.55 6.72 2.47
C LEU A 193 -2.18 5.23 2.37
N ILE A 194 -1.37 4.83 1.39
CA ILE A 194 -1.02 3.43 1.19
C ILE A 194 0.49 3.20 1.18
N ASP A 195 0.87 2.03 1.70
CA ASP A 195 2.23 1.49 1.59
C ASP A 195 2.16 -0.05 1.47
N ASP A 196 3.28 -0.67 1.11
CA ASP A 196 3.35 -2.12 0.97
C ASP A 196 3.63 -2.82 2.30
N VAL A 197 4.55 -2.32 3.14
CA VAL A 197 4.92 -3.00 4.39
C VAL A 197 5.02 -2.01 5.55
N TRP A 198 4.27 -2.32 6.61
CA TRP A 198 4.47 -1.69 7.90
C TRP A 198 5.54 -2.46 8.69
N THR A 199 6.66 -1.83 8.96
CA THR A 199 7.72 -2.36 9.83
C THR A 199 7.62 -1.72 11.22
N THR A 200 8.28 -0.60 11.45
CA THR A 200 8.20 0.17 12.69
C THR A 200 7.07 1.21 12.70
N GLY A 201 6.46 1.47 11.55
CA GLY A 201 5.45 2.52 11.39
C GLY A 201 5.99 3.95 11.24
N ALA A 202 7.26 4.18 11.52
CA ALA A 202 7.83 5.54 11.57
C ALA A 202 7.61 6.36 10.29
N SER A 203 7.74 5.74 9.12
CA SER A 203 7.51 6.40 7.82
C SER A 203 6.04 6.79 7.64
N MET A 204 5.12 5.88 7.96
CA MET A 204 3.69 6.09 7.84
C MET A 204 3.21 7.17 8.82
N GLU A 205 3.65 7.11 10.07
CA GLU A 205 3.30 8.09 11.10
C GLU A 205 3.81 9.49 10.76
N ALA A 206 5.03 9.60 10.23
CA ALA A 206 5.55 10.87 9.74
C ALA A 206 4.72 11.44 8.59
N ALA A 207 4.27 10.59 7.66
CA ALA A 207 3.41 10.98 6.55
C ALA A 207 2.01 11.43 7.04
N ILE A 208 1.39 10.69 7.97
CA ILE A 208 0.11 11.07 8.60
C ILE A 208 0.23 12.43 9.27
N LYS A 209 1.27 12.64 10.09
CA LYS A 209 1.53 13.91 10.77
C LYS A 209 1.65 15.04 9.76
N LYS A 210 2.37 14.84 8.66
CA LYS A 210 2.56 15.86 7.62
C LYS A 210 1.25 16.22 6.92
N LEU A 211 0.42 15.22 6.59
CA LEU A 211 -0.89 15.44 5.97
C LEU A 211 -1.84 16.20 6.92
N ARG A 212 -1.86 15.85 8.20
CA ARG A 212 -2.65 16.58 9.22
C ARG A 212 -2.21 18.03 9.38
N GLN A 213 -0.90 18.29 9.42
CA GLN A 213 -0.35 19.64 9.46
C GLN A 213 -0.74 20.48 8.24
N ALA A 214 -0.99 19.82 7.11
CA ALA A 214 -1.46 20.46 5.88
C ALA A 214 -3.00 20.59 5.79
N GLY A 215 -3.73 20.30 6.89
CA GLY A 215 -5.19 20.46 6.99
C GLY A 215 -6.01 19.27 6.52
N VAL A 216 -5.38 18.09 6.29
CA VAL A 216 -6.11 16.85 5.96
C VAL A 216 -6.69 16.27 7.25
N SER A 217 -8.02 16.18 7.34
CA SER A 217 -8.74 15.65 8.53
C SER A 217 -9.20 14.20 8.36
N GLN A 218 -9.65 13.82 7.15
CA GLN A 218 -10.18 12.49 6.88
C GLN A 218 -9.09 11.62 6.25
N ILE A 219 -8.35 10.91 7.07
CA ILE A 219 -7.26 10.01 6.66
C ILE A 219 -7.63 8.58 7.07
N SER A 220 -7.39 7.63 6.18
CA SER A 220 -7.27 6.20 6.46
C SER A 220 -5.99 5.65 5.86
N VAL A 221 -5.55 4.49 6.30
CA VAL A 221 -4.31 3.85 5.88
C VAL A 221 -4.58 2.45 5.39
N GLY A 222 -4.02 2.08 4.25
CA GLY A 222 -4.04 0.74 3.69
C GLY A 222 -2.62 0.18 3.59
N ILE A 223 -2.38 -1.01 4.15
CA ILE A 223 -1.08 -1.69 4.17
C ILE A 223 -1.24 -3.11 3.64
N LEU A 224 -0.37 -3.53 2.73
CA LEU A 224 -0.40 -4.92 2.24
C LEU A 224 0.04 -5.91 3.30
N ALA A 225 1.12 -5.62 4.03
CA ALA A 225 1.61 -6.55 5.03
C ALA A 225 2.27 -5.85 6.23
N VAL A 226 2.12 -6.43 7.41
CA VAL A 226 2.83 -6.00 8.62
C VAL A 226 3.96 -6.98 8.94
N SER A 227 5.17 -6.48 9.17
CA SER A 227 6.26 -7.31 9.69
C SER A 227 6.02 -7.58 11.18
N THR A 228 5.90 -8.84 11.53
CA THR A 228 6.03 -9.30 12.92
C THR A 228 7.51 -9.29 13.26
N ILE A 229 7.90 -8.37 14.14
CA ILE A 229 9.26 -8.32 14.76
C ILE A 229 9.22 -9.17 16.01
#